data_657d86ffbc2bc8523c4ac5c78eaf781b
#
_entry.id   657d86ffbc2bc8523c4ac5c78eaf781b
#
_cell.length_a   1.000
_cell.length_b   1.000
_cell.length_c   1.000
_cell.angle_alpha   90.00
_cell.angle_beta   90.00
_cell.angle_gamma   90.00
#
_symmetry.space_group_name_H-M   'P 1'
#
loop_
_entity.id
_entity.type
_entity.pdbx_description
1 polymer ?
#
loop_
_entity_poly.entity_id
_entity_poly.type
_entity_poly.pdbx_seq_one_letter_code
_entity_poly.pdbx_strand_id
1 'polypeptide(L)'
;MRVQESTTATTPQKGGTRSLRIGVAGPVGTGKSSVIATLCRALSDEFQMGVITNDIYTDEDAQFLRSAGVLPAERIRAVETGACPHTAIRDDVTMNLLAVEDLEKDFAPLDIVLVESGGDNLTATFSPSLVDAQLFVLDVSGGGDVARKGGPGIARADLLVVNKIDLAEYVDVDVDRMLSDAAAAREGKPVLALSRKREDTVQQLCSWIRELYKAHTEGTHTPQDPGPMAPHFHADENGIGYVHSHE
;
A
#
# COMPACT_ATOMS: atom_id res chain seq x y z
N MET A 1 20.22 7.02 -46.25
CA MET A 1 19.94 7.92 -45.15
C MET A 1 19.45 7.06 -43.98
N ARG A 2 20.37 6.69 -43.05
CA ARG A 2 20.04 5.82 -41.91
C ARG A 2 19.67 6.72 -40.74
N VAL A 3 18.45 6.54 -40.26
CA VAL A 3 17.98 7.16 -39.00
C VAL A 3 18.60 6.36 -37.87
N GLN A 4 19.45 6.99 -37.06
CA GLN A 4 19.95 6.42 -35.81
C GLN A 4 18.89 6.62 -34.74
N GLU A 5 18.31 5.55 -34.25
CA GLU A 5 17.55 5.54 -33.01
C GLU A 5 18.52 5.69 -31.83
N SER A 6 18.46 6.83 -31.16
CA SER A 6 19.18 7.05 -29.92
C SER A 6 18.38 6.49 -28.76
N THR A 7 18.70 5.28 -28.35
CA THR A 7 18.23 4.72 -27.08
C THR A 7 18.98 5.43 -25.96
N THR A 8 18.35 6.42 -25.34
CA THR A 8 18.85 7.01 -24.10
C THR A 8 18.60 6.04 -22.95
N ALA A 9 19.59 5.22 -22.64
CA ALA A 9 19.63 4.47 -21.40
C ALA A 9 19.73 5.48 -20.26
N THR A 10 18.69 5.55 -19.43
CA THR A 10 18.68 6.35 -18.21
C THR A 10 19.64 5.70 -17.21
N THR A 11 20.80 6.33 -17.02
CA THR A 11 21.79 5.95 -16.03
C THR A 11 21.19 6.20 -14.63
N PRO A 12 21.29 5.28 -13.67
CA PRO A 12 20.83 5.54 -12.31
C PRO A 12 21.66 6.67 -11.70
N GLN A 13 20.99 7.74 -11.28
CA GLN A 13 21.62 8.85 -10.56
C GLN A 13 22.05 8.34 -9.18
N LYS A 14 23.36 8.33 -8.96
CA LYS A 14 23.96 8.22 -7.64
C LYS A 14 23.81 9.57 -6.92
N GLY A 15 23.11 9.60 -5.78
CA GLY A 15 23.23 10.70 -4.83
C GLY A 15 21.94 11.50 -4.62
N GLY A 16 21.13 11.05 -3.68
CA GLY A 16 19.91 11.63 -3.17
C GLY A 16 18.84 10.55 -3.18
N THR A 17 18.75 9.75 -2.11
CA THR A 17 17.69 8.76 -2.00
C THR A 17 16.35 9.51 -1.95
N ARG A 18 15.50 9.31 -2.96
CA ARG A 18 14.10 9.74 -2.88
C ARG A 18 13.44 9.08 -1.67
N SER A 19 12.31 9.59 -1.24
CA SER A 19 11.56 8.99 -0.13
C SER A 19 11.29 7.49 -0.38
N LEU A 20 11.23 6.72 0.71
CA LEU A 20 10.68 5.37 0.68
C LEU A 20 9.16 5.46 0.46
N ARG A 21 8.66 4.87 -0.61
CA ARG A 21 7.24 4.87 -0.95
C ARG A 21 6.62 3.52 -0.58
N ILE A 22 5.62 3.53 0.30
CA ILE A 22 4.96 2.30 0.80
C ILE A 22 3.50 2.33 0.41
N GLY A 23 3.06 1.34 -0.37
CA GLY A 23 1.66 1.13 -0.68
C GLY A 23 0.93 0.43 0.47
N VAL A 24 -0.24 0.94 0.83
CA VAL A 24 -1.12 0.35 1.85
C VAL A 24 -2.41 -0.08 1.19
N ALA A 25 -2.55 -1.38 0.93
CA ALA A 25 -3.71 -1.97 0.26
C ALA A 25 -4.56 -2.83 1.21
N GLY A 26 -5.73 -3.22 0.74
CA GLY A 26 -6.64 -4.12 1.45
C GLY A 26 -8.10 -3.76 1.25
N PRO A 27 -9.03 -4.67 1.58
CA PRO A 27 -10.47 -4.48 1.43
C PRO A 27 -11.01 -3.26 2.17
N VAL A 28 -12.19 -2.81 1.76
CA VAL A 28 -12.95 -1.78 2.48
C VAL A 28 -13.19 -2.22 3.92
N GLY A 29 -13.04 -1.28 4.85
CA GLY A 29 -13.31 -1.51 6.28
C GLY A 29 -12.20 -2.24 7.05
N THR A 30 -11.11 -2.70 6.42
CA THR A 30 -10.00 -3.37 7.14
C THR A 30 -9.17 -2.43 8.00
N GLY A 31 -9.33 -1.11 7.82
CA GLY A 31 -8.71 -0.07 8.62
C GLY A 31 -7.37 0.44 8.08
N LYS A 32 -7.18 0.47 6.76
CA LYS A 32 -6.00 1.03 6.09
C LYS A 32 -5.67 2.44 6.60
N SER A 33 -6.63 3.36 6.49
CA SER A 33 -6.48 4.76 6.97
C SER A 33 -6.13 4.82 8.46
N SER A 34 -6.70 3.92 9.29
CA SER A 34 -6.36 3.80 10.72
C SER A 34 -4.94 3.29 10.96
N VAL A 35 -4.45 2.36 10.13
CA VAL A 35 -3.06 1.88 10.16
C VAL A 35 -2.11 3.00 9.77
N ILE A 36 -2.42 3.75 8.71
CA ILE A 36 -1.66 4.94 8.29
C ILE A 36 -1.61 5.97 9.41
N ALA A 37 -2.76 6.29 10.02
CA ALA A 37 -2.81 7.22 11.14
C ALA A 37 -1.96 6.75 12.34
N THR A 38 -1.94 5.45 12.61
CA THR A 38 -1.13 4.86 13.67
C THR A 38 0.36 5.00 13.38
N LEU A 39 0.78 4.69 12.15
CA LEU A 39 2.17 4.86 11.71
C LEU A 39 2.61 6.32 11.77
N CYS A 40 1.79 7.25 11.25
CA CYS A 40 2.10 8.67 11.29
C CYS A 40 2.28 9.17 12.74
N ARG A 41 1.38 8.81 13.67
CA ARG A 41 1.53 9.20 15.09
C ARG A 41 2.79 8.65 15.74
N ALA A 42 3.15 7.41 15.40
CA ALA A 42 4.26 6.74 16.05
C ALA A 42 5.62 7.12 15.46
N LEU A 43 5.68 7.59 14.22
CA LEU A 43 6.92 7.76 13.47
C LEU A 43 7.18 9.20 12.99
N SER A 44 6.22 10.14 13.09
CA SER A 44 6.38 11.51 12.59
C SER A 44 7.42 12.35 13.35
N ASP A 45 7.79 11.97 14.56
CA ASP A 45 8.90 12.59 15.30
C ASP A 45 10.28 12.11 14.80
N GLU A 46 10.32 10.94 14.16
CA GLU A 46 11.54 10.30 13.66
C GLU A 46 11.74 10.53 12.15
N PHE A 47 10.65 10.51 11.38
CA PHE A 47 10.67 10.61 9.92
C PHE A 47 9.82 11.77 9.40
N GLN A 48 10.31 12.42 8.36
CA GLN A 48 9.49 13.36 7.59
C GLN A 48 8.55 12.56 6.68
N MET A 49 7.26 12.55 7.03
CA MET A 49 6.26 11.71 6.38
C MET A 49 5.27 12.51 5.52
N GLY A 50 4.78 11.87 4.46
CA GLY A 50 3.66 12.34 3.65
C GLY A 50 2.69 11.20 3.34
N VAL A 51 1.45 11.53 2.98
CA VAL A 51 0.39 10.56 2.66
C VAL A 51 -0.34 10.95 1.39
N ILE A 52 -0.54 9.97 0.53
CA ILE A 52 -1.45 10.02 -0.62
C ILE A 52 -2.59 9.05 -0.33
N THR A 53 -3.83 9.49 -0.44
CA THR A 53 -5.02 8.62 -0.38
C THR A 53 -5.67 8.53 -1.73
N ASN A 54 -6.13 7.34 -2.10
CA ASN A 54 -6.89 7.10 -3.32
C ASN A 54 -8.35 6.80 -2.96
N ASP A 55 -9.28 7.50 -3.59
CA ASP A 55 -10.69 7.20 -3.51
C ASP A 55 -11.37 7.41 -4.87
N ILE A 56 -12.53 6.78 -5.07
CA ILE A 56 -13.25 6.81 -6.34
C ILE A 56 -13.92 8.17 -6.55
N TYR A 57 -14.59 8.71 -5.52
CA TYR A 57 -15.43 9.91 -5.61
C TYR A 57 -15.31 10.86 -4.43
N THR A 58 -14.56 10.51 -3.40
CA THR A 58 -14.50 11.27 -2.14
C THR A 58 -13.07 11.49 -1.70
N ASP A 59 -12.89 12.39 -0.75
CA ASP A 59 -11.63 12.58 -0.04
C ASP A 59 -11.78 12.21 1.45
N GLU A 60 -12.72 11.30 1.77
CA GLU A 60 -13.06 10.93 3.15
C GLU A 60 -11.85 10.39 3.92
N ASP A 61 -11.03 9.54 3.31
CA ASP A 61 -9.82 9.01 3.95
C ASP A 61 -8.80 10.13 4.23
N ALA A 62 -8.63 11.07 3.29
CA ALA A 62 -7.78 12.24 3.52
C ALA A 62 -8.36 13.16 4.61
N GLN A 63 -9.67 13.38 4.62
CA GLN A 63 -10.35 14.19 5.65
C GLN A 63 -10.22 13.52 7.02
N PHE A 64 -10.37 12.19 7.10
CA PHE A 64 -10.14 11.42 8.32
C PHE A 64 -8.72 11.64 8.85
N LEU A 65 -7.71 11.51 8.02
CA LEU A 65 -6.30 11.69 8.42
C LEU A 65 -6.00 13.13 8.83
N ARG A 66 -6.52 14.12 8.10
CA ARG A 66 -6.37 15.55 8.45
C ARG A 66 -7.05 15.88 9.78
N SER A 67 -8.28 15.40 9.99
CA SER A 67 -9.02 15.62 11.24
C SER A 67 -8.42 14.88 12.44
N ALA A 68 -7.74 13.77 12.18
CA ALA A 68 -6.97 13.04 13.19
C ALA A 68 -5.69 13.78 13.64
N GLY A 69 -5.26 14.82 12.92
CA GLY A 69 -4.11 15.66 13.24
C GLY A 69 -2.78 14.89 13.28
N VAL A 70 -2.65 13.85 12.47
CA VAL A 70 -1.48 12.95 12.50
C VAL A 70 -0.27 13.49 11.76
N LEU A 71 -0.51 14.39 10.80
CA LEU A 71 0.48 15.16 10.05
C LEU A 71 -0.10 16.56 9.76
N PRO A 72 0.75 17.54 9.37
CA PRO A 72 0.27 18.78 8.77
C PRO A 72 -0.63 18.49 7.57
N ALA A 73 -1.78 19.19 7.47
CA ALA A 73 -2.81 18.89 6.48
C ALA A 73 -2.31 18.92 5.03
N GLU A 74 -1.34 19.79 4.74
CA GLU A 74 -0.70 19.93 3.44
C GLU A 74 0.19 18.74 3.03
N ARG A 75 0.56 17.87 3.99
CA ARG A 75 1.30 16.62 3.74
C ARG A 75 0.36 15.42 3.48
N ILE A 76 -0.95 15.67 3.43
CA ILE A 76 -1.97 14.65 3.14
C ILE A 76 -2.71 15.08 1.89
N ARG A 77 -2.54 14.34 0.80
CA ARG A 77 -3.17 14.61 -0.50
C ARG A 77 -4.13 13.50 -0.89
N ALA A 78 -5.26 13.88 -1.44
CA ALA A 78 -6.22 12.97 -2.06
C ALA A 78 -6.01 12.95 -3.57
N VAL A 79 -6.09 11.76 -4.16
CA VAL A 79 -6.13 11.53 -5.61
C VAL A 79 -7.46 10.86 -5.94
N GLU A 80 -8.27 11.54 -6.75
CA GLU A 80 -9.49 10.94 -7.28
C GLU A 80 -9.14 10.02 -8.45
N THR A 81 -9.45 8.73 -8.30
CA THR A 81 -9.03 7.68 -9.24
C THR A 81 -10.07 7.35 -10.29
N GLY A 82 -11.27 7.98 -10.23
CA GLY A 82 -12.37 7.63 -11.10
C GLY A 82 -12.89 6.20 -10.86
N ALA A 83 -13.51 5.59 -11.84
CA ALA A 83 -14.30 4.37 -11.69
C ALA A 83 -13.48 3.09 -11.37
N CYS A 84 -12.15 3.11 -11.46
CA CYS A 84 -11.33 1.91 -11.25
C CYS A 84 -10.09 2.19 -10.38
N PRO A 85 -10.17 2.01 -9.04
CA PRO A 85 -9.06 2.24 -8.12
C PRO A 85 -7.83 1.36 -8.39
N HIS A 86 -8.03 0.12 -8.87
CA HIS A 86 -6.94 -0.79 -9.22
C HIS A 86 -6.05 -0.23 -10.32
N THR A 87 -6.66 0.36 -11.36
CA THR A 87 -5.92 0.95 -12.47
C THR A 87 -4.98 2.04 -11.97
N ALA A 88 -5.43 2.89 -11.06
CA ALA A 88 -4.67 4.03 -10.57
C ALA A 88 -3.43 3.66 -9.74
N ILE A 89 -3.38 2.48 -9.14
CA ILE A 89 -2.24 2.00 -8.35
C ILE A 89 -1.39 0.97 -9.11
N ARG A 90 -1.88 0.43 -10.24
CA ARG A 90 -1.23 -0.67 -10.93
C ARG A 90 -0.94 -0.41 -12.40
N ASP A 91 -1.95 -0.04 -13.18
CA ASP A 91 -1.88 0.00 -14.65
C ASP A 91 -1.53 1.40 -15.18
N ASP A 92 -2.22 2.43 -14.70
CA ASP A 92 -1.96 3.83 -14.99
C ASP A 92 -1.76 4.61 -13.69
N VAL A 93 -0.54 4.60 -13.21
CA VAL A 93 -0.14 5.25 -11.96
C VAL A 93 0.17 6.73 -12.13
N THR A 94 -0.05 7.31 -13.30
CA THR A 94 0.40 8.66 -13.64
C THR A 94 -0.06 9.71 -12.63
N MET A 95 -1.34 9.71 -12.26
CA MET A 95 -1.86 10.70 -11.30
C MET A 95 -1.27 10.54 -9.89
N ASN A 96 -1.12 9.29 -9.45
CA ASN A 96 -0.49 9.00 -8.16
C ASN A 96 0.99 9.36 -8.15
N LEU A 97 1.69 9.04 -9.24
CA LEU A 97 3.12 9.34 -9.36
C LEU A 97 3.36 10.86 -9.31
N LEU A 98 2.58 11.63 -10.07
CA LEU A 98 2.63 13.10 -10.03
C LEU A 98 2.34 13.64 -8.63
N ALA A 99 1.30 13.13 -7.95
CA ALA A 99 0.96 13.57 -6.60
C ALA A 99 2.07 13.27 -5.59
N VAL A 100 2.74 12.12 -5.70
CA VAL A 100 3.89 11.76 -4.86
C VAL A 100 5.08 12.66 -5.16
N GLU A 101 5.44 12.85 -6.43
CA GLU A 101 6.57 13.70 -6.83
C GLU A 101 6.38 15.17 -6.44
N ASP A 102 5.17 15.70 -6.58
CA ASP A 102 4.83 17.03 -6.10
C ASP A 102 4.93 17.14 -4.58
N LEU A 103 4.48 16.09 -3.84
CA LEU A 103 4.61 16.07 -2.38
C LEU A 103 6.07 16.03 -1.94
N GLU A 104 6.88 15.20 -2.59
CA GLU A 104 8.33 15.10 -2.34
C GLU A 104 9.05 16.43 -2.64
N LYS A 105 8.65 17.13 -3.70
CA LYS A 105 9.21 18.43 -4.07
C LYS A 105 8.83 19.55 -3.10
N ASP A 106 7.56 19.61 -2.70
CA ASP A 106 7.03 20.68 -1.83
C ASP A 106 7.55 20.57 -0.39
N PHE A 107 7.84 19.36 0.07
CA PHE A 107 8.24 19.08 1.47
C PHE A 107 9.61 18.41 1.59
N ALA A 108 10.52 18.61 0.63
CA ALA A 108 11.85 18.02 0.68
C ALA A 108 12.65 18.50 1.92
N PRO A 109 13.38 17.60 2.62
CA PRO A 109 13.42 16.17 2.37
C PRO A 109 12.23 15.44 2.99
N LEU A 110 11.61 14.53 2.25
CA LEU A 110 10.70 13.52 2.80
C LEU A 110 11.42 12.18 2.93
N ASP A 111 11.21 11.51 4.05
CA ASP A 111 11.77 10.18 4.31
C ASP A 111 10.83 9.08 3.83
N ILE A 112 9.54 9.20 4.12
CA ILE A 112 8.52 8.17 3.84
C ILE A 112 7.28 8.80 3.23
N VAL A 113 6.78 8.21 2.14
CA VAL A 113 5.44 8.49 1.60
C VAL A 113 4.59 7.23 1.67
N LEU A 114 3.45 7.30 2.35
CA LEU A 114 2.45 6.24 2.39
C LEU A 114 1.41 6.51 1.30
N VAL A 115 1.12 5.49 0.47
CA VAL A 115 0.13 5.57 -0.60
C VAL A 115 -0.99 4.58 -0.30
N GLU A 116 -2.15 5.08 0.10
CA GLU A 116 -3.33 4.26 0.39
C GLU A 116 -4.05 3.89 -0.90
N SER A 117 -4.40 2.61 -1.09
CA SER A 117 -5.30 2.20 -2.17
C SER A 117 -6.74 2.58 -1.84
N GLY A 118 -7.57 2.80 -2.84
CA GLY A 118 -9.03 2.75 -2.68
C GLY A 118 -9.44 1.41 -2.07
N GLY A 119 -10.66 1.30 -1.53
CA GLY A 119 -11.09 0.06 -0.89
C GLY A 119 -11.24 -1.09 -1.88
N ASP A 120 -10.20 -1.86 -2.05
CA ASP A 120 -10.10 -2.95 -3.03
C ASP A 120 -10.43 -4.32 -2.43
N ASN A 121 -10.53 -5.33 -3.31
CA ASN A 121 -10.63 -6.73 -2.91
C ASN A 121 -9.23 -7.32 -2.61
N LEU A 122 -9.13 -8.66 -2.52
CA LEU A 122 -7.88 -9.36 -2.22
C LEU A 122 -6.86 -9.37 -3.37
N THR A 123 -7.16 -8.73 -4.50
CA THR A 123 -6.29 -8.73 -5.71
C THR A 123 -5.41 -7.49 -5.82
N ALA A 124 -5.64 -6.46 -5.00
CA ALA A 124 -4.91 -5.20 -5.09
C ALA A 124 -3.40 -5.39 -4.93
N THR A 125 -2.67 -4.98 -5.94
CA THR A 125 -1.20 -4.89 -5.93
C THR A 125 -0.77 -3.56 -6.51
N PHE A 126 0.29 -2.98 -5.97
CA PHE A 126 0.86 -1.73 -6.47
C PHE A 126 1.88 -1.98 -7.59
N SER A 127 2.00 -1.01 -8.48
CA SER A 127 3.09 -0.96 -9.44
C SER A 127 4.43 -0.66 -8.75
N PRO A 128 5.52 -1.36 -9.07
CA PRO A 128 6.86 -1.04 -8.56
C PRO A 128 7.37 0.34 -9.01
N SER A 129 6.76 0.94 -10.04
CA SER A 129 7.08 2.32 -10.43
C SER A 129 6.50 3.35 -9.45
N LEU A 130 5.43 3.00 -8.74
CA LEU A 130 4.77 3.89 -7.77
C LEU A 130 5.31 3.70 -6.35
N VAL A 131 5.49 2.45 -5.91
CA VAL A 131 5.91 2.14 -4.53
C VAL A 131 7.09 1.18 -4.49
N ASP A 132 7.89 1.25 -3.43
CA ASP A 132 9.02 0.37 -3.18
C ASP A 132 8.62 -0.91 -2.45
N ALA A 133 7.62 -0.80 -1.58
CA ALA A 133 7.09 -1.94 -0.82
C ALA A 133 5.58 -1.83 -0.65
N GLN A 134 4.92 -2.96 -0.45
CA GLN A 134 3.48 -3.05 -0.24
C GLN A 134 3.16 -3.70 1.11
N LEU A 135 2.35 -3.01 1.88
CA LEU A 135 1.69 -3.50 3.09
C LEU A 135 0.24 -3.83 2.75
N PHE A 136 -0.21 -5.05 3.03
CA PHE A 136 -1.60 -5.45 2.80
C PHE A 136 -2.31 -5.64 4.14
N VAL A 137 -3.49 -5.01 4.30
CA VAL A 137 -4.26 -5.02 5.54
C VAL A 137 -5.47 -5.90 5.39
N LEU A 138 -5.53 -6.97 6.18
CA LEU A 138 -6.75 -7.71 6.49
C LEU A 138 -7.21 -7.37 7.90
N ASP A 139 -8.41 -7.78 8.29
CA ASP A 139 -8.84 -7.74 9.67
C ASP A 139 -9.58 -9.02 10.08
N VAL A 140 -9.74 -9.20 11.38
CA VAL A 140 -10.39 -10.40 11.93
C VAL A 140 -11.88 -10.45 11.59
N SER A 141 -12.55 -9.31 11.32
CA SER A 141 -13.98 -9.28 11.02
C SER A 141 -14.33 -9.86 9.64
N GLY A 142 -13.35 -9.98 8.74
CA GLY A 142 -13.49 -10.68 7.46
C GLY A 142 -13.55 -12.20 7.59
N GLY A 143 -13.32 -12.74 8.79
CA GLY A 143 -13.31 -14.17 9.10
C GLY A 143 -11.91 -14.80 9.00
N GLY A 144 -11.66 -15.82 9.82
CA GLY A 144 -10.35 -16.49 9.92
C GLY A 144 -9.88 -17.15 8.61
N ASP A 145 -10.81 -17.49 7.72
CA ASP A 145 -10.50 -18.17 6.46
C ASP A 145 -9.96 -17.27 5.35
N VAL A 146 -10.10 -15.95 5.49
CA VAL A 146 -9.71 -14.98 4.43
C VAL A 146 -8.23 -15.09 4.10
N ALA A 147 -7.38 -15.18 5.12
CA ALA A 147 -5.94 -15.32 4.92
C ALA A 147 -5.57 -16.60 4.17
N ARG A 148 -6.26 -17.72 4.47
CA ARG A 148 -6.05 -19.01 3.82
C ARG A 148 -6.56 -19.06 2.39
N LYS A 149 -7.67 -18.37 2.09
CA LYS A 149 -8.21 -18.29 0.72
C LYS A 149 -7.25 -17.57 -0.22
N GLY A 150 -6.39 -16.69 0.33
CA GLY A 150 -5.34 -16.04 -0.42
C GLY A 150 -5.85 -14.99 -1.39
N GLY A 151 -4.98 -14.63 -2.32
CA GLY A 151 -5.17 -13.63 -3.37
C GLY A 151 -3.84 -12.93 -3.65
N PRO A 152 -3.67 -12.31 -4.84
CA PRO A 152 -2.42 -11.64 -5.21
C PRO A 152 -1.96 -10.59 -4.17
N GLY A 153 -2.88 -9.79 -3.64
CA GLY A 153 -2.57 -8.80 -2.61
C GLY A 153 -1.99 -9.43 -1.35
N ILE A 154 -2.56 -10.56 -0.88
CA ILE A 154 -2.06 -11.28 0.29
C ILE A 154 -0.72 -11.94 -0.02
N ALA A 155 -0.60 -12.66 -1.12
CA ALA A 155 0.56 -13.49 -1.42
C ALA A 155 1.80 -12.65 -1.79
N ARG A 156 1.61 -11.47 -2.39
CA ARG A 156 2.69 -10.68 -2.99
C ARG A 156 3.13 -9.47 -2.19
N ALA A 157 2.32 -9.00 -1.24
CA ALA A 157 2.73 -7.91 -0.36
C ALA A 157 4.03 -8.25 0.40
N ASP A 158 4.85 -7.24 0.68
CA ASP A 158 6.05 -7.39 1.52
C ASP A 158 5.66 -7.73 2.95
N LEU A 159 4.61 -7.10 3.46
CA LEU A 159 4.04 -7.37 4.78
C LEU A 159 2.52 -7.56 4.70
N LEU A 160 2.02 -8.59 5.37
CA LEU A 160 0.60 -8.75 5.68
C LEU A 160 0.33 -8.33 7.12
N VAL A 161 -0.65 -7.47 7.32
CA VAL A 161 -1.14 -7.05 8.65
C VAL A 161 -2.53 -7.61 8.87
N VAL A 162 -2.68 -8.43 9.91
CA VAL A 162 -3.98 -8.88 10.43
C VAL A 162 -4.40 -7.89 11.52
N ASN A 163 -5.26 -6.96 11.15
CA ASN A 163 -5.68 -5.83 11.98
C ASN A 163 -6.88 -6.17 12.88
N LYS A 164 -7.14 -5.29 13.85
CA LYS A 164 -8.28 -5.35 14.78
C LYS A 164 -8.32 -6.64 15.62
N ILE A 165 -7.17 -7.22 15.96
CA ILE A 165 -7.13 -8.48 16.73
C ILE A 165 -7.81 -8.38 18.09
N ASP A 166 -8.02 -7.18 18.61
CA ASP A 166 -8.81 -6.91 19.81
C ASP A 166 -10.32 -7.20 19.64
N LEU A 167 -10.78 -7.39 18.40
CA LEU A 167 -12.16 -7.76 18.09
C LEU A 167 -12.34 -9.28 17.85
N ALA A 168 -11.27 -10.07 17.88
CA ALA A 168 -11.29 -11.49 17.51
C ALA A 168 -12.29 -12.31 18.32
N GLU A 169 -12.40 -12.05 19.64
CA GLU A 169 -13.35 -12.71 20.53
C GLU A 169 -14.82 -12.44 20.15
N TYR A 170 -15.11 -11.25 19.60
CA TYR A 170 -16.48 -10.87 19.22
C TYR A 170 -16.92 -11.44 17.87
N VAL A 171 -15.96 -11.90 17.06
CA VAL A 171 -16.21 -12.48 15.73
C VAL A 171 -15.83 -13.95 15.64
N ASP A 172 -15.55 -14.59 16.79
CA ASP A 172 -15.20 -16.01 16.92
C ASP A 172 -14.04 -16.43 16.01
N VAL A 173 -12.97 -15.62 15.98
CA VAL A 173 -11.77 -15.88 15.19
C VAL A 173 -10.59 -16.24 16.08
N ASP A 174 -9.96 -17.36 15.80
CA ASP A 174 -8.68 -17.76 16.37
C ASP A 174 -7.55 -17.03 15.62
N VAL A 175 -6.97 -16.03 16.29
CA VAL A 175 -5.89 -15.17 15.72
C VAL A 175 -4.65 -15.98 15.40
N ASP A 176 -4.24 -16.91 16.27
CA ASP A 176 -3.01 -17.69 16.08
C ASP A 176 -3.15 -18.60 14.86
N ARG A 177 -4.33 -19.21 14.70
CA ARG A 177 -4.65 -19.99 13.50
C ARG A 177 -4.66 -19.11 12.24
N MET A 178 -5.30 -17.94 12.29
CA MET A 178 -5.34 -17.01 11.14
C MET A 178 -3.94 -16.56 10.72
N LEU A 179 -3.05 -16.27 11.68
CA LEU A 179 -1.65 -15.91 11.41
C LEU A 179 -0.87 -17.09 10.82
N SER A 180 -1.07 -18.30 11.32
CA SER A 180 -0.45 -19.52 10.80
C SER A 180 -0.88 -19.82 9.38
N ASP A 181 -2.18 -19.74 9.09
CA ASP A 181 -2.75 -19.92 7.75
C ASP A 181 -2.21 -18.84 6.78
N ALA A 182 -2.12 -17.59 7.25
CA ALA A 182 -1.55 -16.50 6.49
C ALA A 182 -0.08 -16.74 6.13
N ALA A 183 0.74 -17.14 7.11
CA ALA A 183 2.16 -17.42 6.89
C ALA A 183 2.36 -18.57 5.88
N ALA A 184 1.55 -19.61 5.98
CA ALA A 184 1.57 -20.72 5.04
C ALA A 184 1.19 -20.28 3.60
N ALA A 185 0.13 -19.48 3.45
CA ALA A 185 -0.31 -18.97 2.15
C ALA A 185 0.68 -17.99 1.50
N ARG A 186 1.61 -17.43 2.28
CA ARG A 186 2.61 -16.43 1.86
C ARG A 186 4.03 -17.00 1.74
N GLU A 187 4.17 -18.32 1.80
CA GLU A 187 5.48 -18.99 1.68
C GLU A 187 6.52 -18.45 2.69
N GLY A 188 6.06 -18.13 3.91
CA GLY A 188 6.89 -17.64 4.99
C GLY A 188 7.20 -16.13 4.96
N LYS A 189 6.61 -15.35 4.07
CA LYS A 189 6.73 -13.89 4.10
C LYS A 189 6.12 -13.30 5.38
N PRO A 190 6.59 -12.12 5.85
CA PRO A 190 6.18 -11.55 7.13
C PRO A 190 4.67 -11.36 7.28
N VAL A 191 4.14 -11.75 8.44
CA VAL A 191 2.75 -11.50 8.87
C VAL A 191 2.81 -10.91 10.26
N LEU A 192 2.11 -9.79 10.50
CA LEU A 192 1.98 -9.17 11.81
C LEU A 192 0.53 -9.08 12.24
N ALA A 193 0.28 -9.37 13.52
CA ALA A 193 -0.97 -9.05 14.19
C ALA A 193 -0.96 -7.61 14.65
N LEU A 194 -2.06 -6.87 14.48
CA LEU A 194 -2.15 -5.46 14.87
C LEU A 194 -3.45 -5.18 15.64
N SER A 195 -3.30 -4.50 16.75
CA SER A 195 -4.35 -3.71 17.39
C SER A 195 -3.78 -2.37 17.81
N ARG A 196 -4.42 -1.27 17.38
CA ARG A 196 -4.03 0.07 17.83
C ARG A 196 -4.21 0.31 19.34
N LYS A 197 -4.87 -0.62 20.04
CA LYS A 197 -5.01 -0.60 21.50
C LYS A 197 -3.85 -1.32 22.21
N ARG A 198 -3.01 -2.02 21.46
CA ARG A 198 -1.88 -2.81 21.96
C ARG A 198 -0.57 -2.24 21.44
N GLU A 199 0.13 -1.54 22.30
CA GLU A 199 1.38 -0.86 21.97
C GLU A 199 2.46 -1.81 21.45
N ASP A 200 2.54 -3.03 21.99
CA ASP A 200 3.49 -4.05 21.54
C ASP A 200 3.33 -4.38 20.04
N THR A 201 2.09 -4.47 19.56
CA THR A 201 1.81 -4.76 18.14
C THR A 201 2.08 -3.55 17.24
N VAL A 202 1.83 -2.33 17.73
CA VAL A 202 2.17 -1.10 17.02
C VAL A 202 3.69 -0.97 16.87
N GLN A 203 4.45 -1.25 17.92
CA GLN A 203 5.92 -1.19 17.88
C GLN A 203 6.53 -2.23 16.94
N GLN A 204 5.94 -3.41 16.81
CA GLN A 204 6.38 -4.42 15.81
C GLN A 204 6.21 -3.88 14.39
N LEU A 205 5.07 -3.25 14.08
CA LEU A 205 4.84 -2.64 12.78
C LEU A 205 5.82 -1.48 12.53
N CYS A 206 6.04 -0.61 13.51
CA CYS A 206 7.02 0.48 13.41
C CYS A 206 8.46 -0.05 13.21
N SER A 207 8.83 -1.14 13.87
CA SER A 207 10.14 -1.76 13.69
C SER A 207 10.32 -2.26 12.26
N TRP A 208 9.30 -2.90 11.68
CA TRP A 208 9.33 -3.32 10.29
C TRP A 208 9.53 -2.13 9.33
N ILE A 209 8.84 -1.00 9.56
CA ILE A 209 9.02 0.22 8.75
C ILE A 209 10.46 0.75 8.87
N ARG A 210 11.06 0.77 10.08
CA ARG A 210 12.44 1.23 10.29
C ARG A 210 13.45 0.35 9.56
N GLU A 211 13.27 -0.97 9.62
CA GLU A 211 14.13 -1.93 8.90
C GLU A 211 14.02 -1.75 7.39
N LEU A 212 12.81 -1.57 6.88
CA LEU A 212 12.55 -1.31 5.46
C LEU A 212 13.19 0.02 5.02
N TYR A 213 13.03 1.09 5.79
CA TYR A 213 13.64 2.40 5.50
C TYR A 213 15.17 2.31 5.48
N LYS A 214 15.75 1.59 6.44
CA LYS A 214 17.20 1.34 6.46
C LYS A 214 17.65 0.59 5.20
N ALA A 215 16.97 -0.49 4.84
CA ALA A 215 17.30 -1.26 3.64
C ALA A 215 17.16 -0.43 2.35
N HIS A 216 16.16 0.46 2.28
CA HIS A 216 15.97 1.38 1.17
C HIS A 216 17.12 2.38 1.06
N THR A 217 17.52 3.02 2.17
CA THR A 217 18.62 4.01 2.19
C THR A 217 19.98 3.39 1.91
N GLU A 218 20.19 2.13 2.31
CA GLU A 218 21.40 1.35 2.02
C GLU A 218 21.41 0.76 0.60
N GLY A 219 20.29 0.86 -0.15
CA GLY A 219 20.15 0.30 -1.49
C GLY A 219 20.13 -1.24 -1.52
N THR A 220 19.78 -1.87 -0.39
CA THR A 220 19.69 -3.34 -0.25
C THR A 220 18.27 -3.87 -0.42
N HIS A 221 17.26 -2.99 -0.38
CA HIS A 221 15.88 -3.36 -0.63
C HIS A 221 15.63 -3.59 -2.12
N THR A 222 14.96 -4.68 -2.45
CA THR A 222 14.47 -4.97 -3.82
C THR A 222 12.95 -5.08 -3.78
N PRO A 223 12.21 -4.25 -4.54
CA PRO A 223 10.76 -4.34 -4.61
C PRO A 223 10.29 -5.73 -5.02
N GLN A 224 9.21 -6.20 -4.42
CA GLN A 224 8.60 -7.48 -4.78
C GLN A 224 7.99 -7.41 -6.18
N ASP A 225 8.10 -8.51 -6.93
CA ASP A 225 7.35 -8.67 -8.19
C ASP A 225 5.84 -8.78 -7.86
N PRO A 226 5.02 -7.81 -8.29
CA PRO A 226 3.59 -7.84 -8.03
C PRO A 226 2.85 -8.91 -8.84
N GLY A 227 3.53 -9.62 -9.71
CA GLY A 227 3.00 -10.64 -10.59
C GLY A 227 2.20 -10.11 -11.79
N PRO A 228 1.64 -10.99 -12.60
CA PRO A 228 0.81 -10.59 -13.73
C PRO A 228 -0.43 -9.85 -13.24
N MET A 229 -0.91 -8.90 -14.03
CA MET A 229 -2.17 -8.22 -13.76
C MET A 229 -3.32 -9.21 -13.80
N ALA A 230 -4.26 -9.10 -12.87
CA ALA A 230 -5.47 -9.92 -12.93
C ALA A 230 -6.27 -9.54 -14.18
N PRO A 231 -6.83 -10.52 -14.92
CA PRO A 231 -7.74 -10.21 -16.01
C PRO A 231 -8.90 -9.36 -15.49
N HIS A 232 -9.15 -8.24 -16.14
CA HIS A 232 -10.26 -7.35 -15.76
C HIS A 232 -11.25 -7.23 -16.93
N PHE A 233 -12.49 -7.01 -16.54
CA PHE A 233 -13.60 -6.94 -17.48
C PHE A 233 -13.87 -5.47 -17.82
N HIS A 234 -13.85 -5.14 -19.11
CA HIS A 234 -14.31 -3.86 -19.62
C HIS A 234 -15.63 -4.03 -20.34
N ALA A 235 -16.56 -3.13 -20.13
CA ALA A 235 -17.74 -2.97 -20.96
C ALA A 235 -17.50 -1.77 -21.87
N ASP A 236 -17.77 -1.92 -23.17
CA ASP A 236 -17.81 -0.78 -24.09
C ASP A 236 -19.06 0.08 -23.86
N GLU A 237 -19.16 1.19 -24.57
CA GLU A 237 -20.30 2.10 -24.51
C GLU A 237 -21.64 1.45 -24.91
N ASN A 238 -21.64 0.25 -25.49
CA ASN A 238 -22.79 -0.55 -25.84
C ASN A 238 -23.08 -1.67 -24.80
N GLY A 239 -22.31 -1.73 -23.71
CA GLY A 239 -22.45 -2.77 -22.68
C GLY A 239 -21.90 -4.15 -23.08
N ILE A 240 -21.16 -4.25 -24.17
CA ILE A 240 -20.51 -5.50 -24.59
C ILE A 240 -19.20 -5.63 -23.81
N GLY A 241 -19.15 -6.64 -22.95
CA GLY A 241 -18.00 -6.90 -22.11
C GLY A 241 -16.90 -7.69 -22.82
N TYR A 242 -15.64 -7.35 -22.55
CA TYR A 242 -14.48 -8.13 -22.96
C TYR A 242 -13.46 -8.25 -21.83
N VAL A 243 -12.73 -9.36 -21.81
CA VAL A 243 -11.69 -9.63 -20.83
C VAL A 243 -10.33 -9.32 -21.46
N HIS A 244 -9.56 -8.44 -20.85
CA HIS A 244 -8.15 -8.27 -21.14
C HIS A 244 -7.30 -9.15 -20.24
N SER A 245 -6.48 -10.02 -20.85
CA SER A 245 -5.36 -10.66 -20.18
C SER A 245 -4.08 -9.99 -20.69
N HIS A 246 -3.28 -9.48 -19.80
CA HIS A 246 -1.93 -9.02 -20.13
C HIS A 246 -0.99 -10.23 -20.01
N GLU A 247 -0.47 -10.69 -21.13
CA GLU A 247 0.65 -11.64 -21.18
C GLU A 247 1.97 -10.96 -20.85
#